data_fea0093e5a402300d78f979f37508828
#
_entry.id   fea0093e5a402300d78f979f37508828
#
_cell.length_a   1.000
_cell.length_b   1.000
_cell.length_c   1.000
_cell.angle_alpha   90.00
_cell.angle_beta   90.00
_cell.angle_gamma   90.00
#
_symmetry.space_group_name_H-M   'P 1'
#
loop_
_entity.id
_entity.type
_entity.pdbx_description
1 polymer ?
#
loop_
_entity_poly.entity_id
_entity_poly.type
_entity_poly.pdbx_seq_one_letter_code
_entity_poly.pdbx_strand_id
1 'polypeptide(L)'
;MAADSARANRHFQLIVDVHLLLLSDGDLLLGRRANTGYGDGAYEPPSDRLAERETLVEAAVRVAAAEVGIELDAARVSLAHVMHDVSGHGRMAFFLTAKGWDRPASLDATASRSYSDFGWYPLTELPANMIDRARVAVRNYAAGARFSTYPAFGM
;
A
#
# COMPACT_ATOMS: atom_id res chain seq x y z
N MET A 1 -9.99 34.17 22.90
CA MET A 1 -10.10 33.05 23.88
C MET A 1 -10.76 31.81 23.29
N ALA A 2 -11.90 31.91 22.62
CA ALA A 2 -12.55 30.74 22.01
C ALA A 2 -11.74 30.10 20.83
N ALA A 3 -11.01 30.91 20.05
CA ALA A 3 -10.17 30.44 18.97
C ALA A 3 -8.93 29.68 19.45
N ASP A 4 -8.42 30.01 20.61
CA ASP A 4 -7.21 29.41 21.19
C ASP A 4 -7.52 28.05 21.84
N SER A 5 -8.69 27.92 22.48
CA SER A 5 -9.13 26.64 23.04
C SER A 5 -9.53 25.62 21.95
N ALA A 6 -10.08 26.08 20.82
CA ALA A 6 -10.39 25.23 19.68
C ALA A 6 -9.11 24.74 18.98
N ARG A 7 -8.03 25.53 19.01
CA ARG A 7 -6.73 25.17 18.45
C ARG A 7 -5.99 24.17 19.34
N ALA A 8 -6.13 24.27 20.65
CA ALA A 8 -5.51 23.37 21.63
C ALA A 8 -6.09 21.94 21.57
N ASN A 9 -7.33 21.77 21.05
CA ASN A 9 -8.00 20.46 20.92
C ASN A 9 -7.87 19.84 19.52
N ARG A 10 -7.14 20.47 18.61
CA ARG A 10 -6.88 19.91 17.28
C ARG A 10 -5.70 18.96 17.33
N HIS A 11 -6.00 17.69 17.11
CA HIS A 11 -4.96 16.71 16.89
C HIS A 11 -4.48 16.76 15.43
N PHE A 12 -3.18 16.64 15.26
CA PHE A 12 -2.61 16.47 13.93
C PHE A 12 -3.07 15.12 13.35
N GLN A 13 -3.58 15.14 12.14
CA GLN A 13 -4.13 13.96 11.49
C GLN A 13 -3.33 13.60 10.25
N LEU A 14 -3.07 12.32 10.07
CA LEU A 14 -2.42 11.75 8.91
C LEU A 14 -3.39 10.87 8.15
N ILE A 15 -3.21 10.82 6.83
CA ILE A 15 -3.85 9.79 6.00
C ILE A 15 -3.17 8.46 6.32
N VAL A 16 -3.95 7.40 6.47
CA VAL A 16 -3.43 6.05 6.65
C VAL A 16 -3.78 5.23 5.43
N ASP A 17 -2.76 4.72 4.75
CA ASP A 17 -2.90 3.81 3.61
C ASP A 17 -2.48 2.40 4.01
N VAL A 18 -3.16 1.42 3.45
CA VAL A 18 -2.82 0.01 3.61
C VAL A 18 -2.47 -0.55 2.24
N HIS A 19 -1.26 -1.05 2.12
CA HIS A 19 -0.72 -1.67 0.90
C HIS A 19 -0.52 -3.16 1.11
N LEU A 20 -0.69 -3.94 0.05
CA LEU A 20 -0.44 -5.37 0.06
C LEU A 20 0.94 -5.65 -0.53
N LEU A 21 1.82 -6.29 0.24
CA LEU A 21 3.05 -6.88 -0.28
C LEU A 21 2.83 -8.38 -0.43
N LEU A 22 2.22 -8.78 -1.52
CA LEU A 22 2.00 -10.19 -1.84
C LEU A 22 3.12 -10.68 -2.75
N LEU A 23 3.95 -11.55 -2.20
CA LEU A 23 5.11 -12.12 -2.85
C LEU A 23 4.86 -13.59 -3.17
N SER A 24 5.21 -13.98 -4.39
CA SER A 24 5.15 -15.36 -4.85
C SER A 24 6.40 -15.65 -5.68
N ASP A 25 7.22 -16.59 -5.23
CA ASP A 25 8.45 -17.01 -5.92
C ASP A 25 9.39 -15.82 -6.23
N GLY A 26 9.49 -14.85 -5.33
CA GLY A 26 10.34 -13.67 -5.50
C GLY A 26 9.69 -12.54 -6.30
N ASP A 27 8.49 -12.75 -6.83
CA ASP A 27 7.75 -11.75 -7.58
C ASP A 27 6.73 -11.05 -6.68
N LEU A 28 6.64 -9.74 -6.85
CA LEU A 28 5.71 -8.87 -6.15
C LEU A 28 4.50 -8.57 -7.03
N LEU A 29 3.31 -8.66 -6.44
CA LEU A 29 2.08 -8.23 -7.10
C LEU A 29 2.02 -6.71 -7.17
N LEU A 30 1.86 -6.17 -8.38
CA LEU A 30 1.65 -4.74 -8.61
C LEU A 30 0.38 -4.53 -9.44
N GLY A 31 -0.34 -3.45 -9.13
CA GLY A 31 -1.48 -3.00 -9.90
C GLY A 31 -1.18 -1.70 -10.61
N ARG A 32 -1.70 -1.55 -11.84
CA ARG A 32 -1.61 -0.32 -12.60
C ARG A 32 -2.80 0.58 -12.26
N ARG A 33 -2.53 1.74 -11.71
CA ARG A 33 -3.57 2.67 -11.25
C ARG A 33 -4.42 3.17 -12.41
N ALA A 34 -5.73 3.27 -12.17
CA ALA A 34 -6.70 3.80 -13.12
C ALA A 34 -7.88 4.42 -12.37
N ASN A 35 -8.45 5.49 -12.91
CA ASN A 35 -9.66 6.15 -12.40
C ASN A 35 -9.51 6.69 -10.97
N THR A 36 -8.31 6.99 -10.53
CA THR A 36 -8.04 7.49 -9.16
C THR A 36 -7.82 8.99 -9.11
N GLY A 37 -7.46 9.61 -10.25
CA GLY A 37 -7.13 11.02 -10.34
C GLY A 37 -5.71 11.35 -9.88
N TYR A 38 -4.92 10.34 -9.48
CA TYR A 38 -3.52 10.51 -9.10
C TYR A 38 -2.68 9.32 -9.54
N GLY A 39 -1.60 9.61 -10.25
CA GLY A 39 -0.65 8.58 -10.68
C GLY A 39 -1.23 7.51 -11.58
N ASP A 40 -2.34 7.80 -12.26
CA ASP A 40 -2.98 6.82 -13.15
C ASP A 40 -2.04 6.41 -14.28
N GLY A 41 -1.97 5.11 -14.53
CA GLY A 41 -1.01 4.49 -15.43
C GLY A 41 0.29 4.03 -14.76
N ALA A 42 0.57 4.45 -13.53
CA ALA A 42 1.71 3.99 -12.75
C ALA A 42 1.36 2.76 -11.91
N TYR A 43 2.38 1.97 -11.59
CA TYR A 43 2.24 0.75 -10.80
C TYR A 43 2.51 0.99 -9.32
N GLU A 44 1.81 0.25 -8.49
CA GLU A 44 2.03 0.19 -7.04
C GLU A 44 1.55 -1.13 -6.46
N PRO A 45 2.00 -1.52 -5.26
CA PRO A 45 1.33 -2.60 -4.52
C PRO A 45 -0.15 -2.22 -4.31
N PRO A 46 -1.10 -3.13 -4.52
CA PRO A 46 -2.52 -2.82 -4.34
C PRO A 46 -2.78 -2.20 -2.97
N SER A 47 -3.56 -1.12 -2.94
CA SER A 47 -3.76 -0.34 -1.72
C SER A 47 -5.13 0.29 -1.65
N ASP A 48 -5.50 0.70 -0.45
CA ASP A 48 -6.62 1.59 -0.20
C ASP A 48 -6.39 2.32 1.12
N ARG A 49 -7.18 3.34 1.39
CA ARG A 49 -7.18 4.03 2.68
C ARG A 49 -7.81 3.15 3.75
N LEU A 50 -7.28 3.27 4.97
CA LEU A 50 -7.90 2.64 6.13
C LEU A 50 -9.27 3.26 6.37
N ALA A 51 -10.29 2.43 6.57
CA ALA A 51 -11.63 2.88 6.91
C ALA A 51 -11.75 3.12 8.42
N GLU A 52 -12.75 3.91 8.80
CA GLU A 52 -13.03 4.15 10.22
C GLU A 52 -13.36 2.84 10.93
N ARG A 53 -12.75 2.62 12.10
CA ARG A 53 -12.93 1.42 12.94
C ARG A 53 -12.48 0.11 12.30
N GLU A 54 -11.74 0.19 11.22
CA GLU A 54 -11.15 -0.96 10.56
C GLU A 54 -9.73 -1.17 11.09
N THR A 55 -9.36 -2.41 11.38
CA THR A 55 -7.96 -2.73 11.69
C THR A 55 -7.15 -2.81 10.40
N LEU A 56 -5.82 -2.70 10.51
CA LEU A 56 -4.93 -2.86 9.36
C LEU A 56 -5.09 -4.23 8.71
N VAL A 57 -5.27 -5.28 9.52
CA VAL A 57 -5.47 -6.64 9.02
C VAL A 57 -6.78 -6.75 8.26
N GLU A 58 -7.87 -6.20 8.81
CA GLU A 58 -9.16 -6.18 8.12
C GLU A 58 -9.09 -5.43 6.79
N ALA A 59 -8.36 -4.30 6.76
CA ALA A 59 -8.16 -3.53 5.54
C ALA A 59 -7.38 -4.34 4.49
N ALA A 60 -6.32 -5.04 4.89
CA ALA A 60 -5.55 -5.89 3.97
C ALA A 60 -6.42 -7.00 3.36
N VAL A 61 -7.23 -7.67 4.16
CA VAL A 61 -8.16 -8.71 3.70
C VAL A 61 -9.18 -8.11 2.71
N ARG A 62 -9.74 -6.95 3.04
CA ARG A 62 -10.70 -6.24 2.19
C ARG A 62 -10.09 -5.84 0.85
N VAL A 63 -8.91 -5.24 0.85
CA VAL A 63 -8.22 -4.79 -0.37
C VAL A 63 -7.89 -5.99 -1.26
N ALA A 64 -7.39 -7.08 -0.69
CA ALA A 64 -7.08 -8.29 -1.46
C ALA A 64 -8.32 -8.85 -2.14
N ALA A 65 -9.44 -8.94 -1.45
CA ALA A 65 -10.69 -9.46 -2.00
C ALA A 65 -11.33 -8.49 -3.00
N ALA A 66 -11.43 -7.22 -2.64
CA ALA A 66 -12.17 -6.23 -3.44
C ALA A 66 -11.41 -5.79 -4.70
N GLU A 67 -10.09 -5.59 -4.60
CA GLU A 67 -9.30 -5.06 -5.70
C GLU A 67 -8.64 -6.16 -6.56
N VAL A 68 -8.23 -7.25 -5.94
CA VAL A 68 -7.41 -8.27 -6.60
C VAL A 68 -8.15 -9.60 -6.78
N GLY A 69 -9.15 -9.87 -5.96
CA GLY A 69 -9.87 -11.15 -5.98
C GLY A 69 -9.10 -12.28 -5.30
N ILE A 70 -8.18 -11.95 -4.40
CA ILE A 70 -7.42 -12.93 -3.60
C ILE A 70 -8.01 -12.98 -2.20
N GLU A 71 -8.29 -14.20 -1.72
CA GLU A 71 -8.77 -14.43 -0.37
C GLU A 71 -7.59 -14.62 0.59
N LEU A 72 -7.51 -13.79 1.63
CA LEU A 72 -6.49 -13.88 2.67
C LEU A 72 -7.10 -14.36 3.98
N ASP A 73 -6.37 -15.20 4.69
CA ASP A 73 -6.67 -15.56 6.07
C ASP A 73 -6.12 -14.47 7.00
N ALA A 74 -7.00 -13.79 7.72
CA ALA A 74 -6.63 -12.72 8.64
C ALA A 74 -5.57 -13.15 9.67
N ALA A 75 -5.62 -14.40 10.13
CA ALA A 75 -4.64 -14.93 11.10
C ALA A 75 -3.23 -15.07 10.52
N ARG A 76 -3.09 -14.99 9.19
CA ARG A 76 -1.81 -15.13 8.48
C ARG A 76 -1.29 -13.83 7.88
N VAL A 77 -2.00 -12.73 8.14
CA VAL A 77 -1.58 -11.39 7.72
C VAL A 77 -0.62 -10.82 8.77
N SER A 78 0.47 -10.22 8.31
CA SER A 78 1.45 -9.59 9.18
C SER A 78 1.97 -8.30 8.58
N LEU A 79 2.52 -7.42 9.43
CA LEU A 79 3.12 -6.16 9.00
C LEU A 79 4.53 -6.43 8.44
N ALA A 80 4.77 -5.97 7.22
CA ALA A 80 6.05 -6.12 6.55
C ALA A 80 6.91 -4.85 6.59
N HIS A 81 6.28 -3.68 6.40
CA HIS A 81 7.00 -2.41 6.30
C HIS A 81 6.08 -1.25 6.63
N VAL A 82 6.65 -0.17 7.18
CA VAL A 82 5.93 1.09 7.44
C VAL A 82 6.72 2.23 6.79
N MET A 83 6.03 3.10 6.07
CA MET A 83 6.62 4.33 5.54
C MET A 83 5.91 5.55 6.11
N HIS A 84 6.69 6.46 6.67
CA HIS A 84 6.20 7.79 7.01
C HIS A 84 6.48 8.73 5.83
N ASP A 85 5.42 9.17 5.19
CA ASP A 85 5.48 10.11 4.07
C ASP A 85 5.09 11.50 4.57
N VAL A 86 6.06 12.41 4.62
CA VAL A 86 5.83 13.79 5.08
C VAL A 86 5.43 14.74 3.96
N SER A 87 5.35 14.27 2.73
CA SER A 87 4.92 15.09 1.59
C SER A 87 3.41 15.36 1.62
N GLY A 88 2.98 16.46 1.02
CA GLY A 88 1.57 16.84 0.98
C GLY A 88 0.98 16.99 2.38
N HIS A 89 -0.16 16.35 2.65
CA HIS A 89 -0.81 16.35 3.96
C HIS A 89 -0.13 15.42 4.97
N GLY A 90 0.82 14.63 4.53
CA GLY A 90 1.42 13.59 5.35
C GLY A 90 0.57 12.33 5.41
N ARG A 91 1.24 11.18 5.43
CA ARG A 91 0.57 9.87 5.54
C ARG A 91 1.46 8.83 6.20
N MET A 92 0.81 7.85 6.77
CA MET A 92 1.46 6.61 7.19
C MET A 92 1.00 5.51 6.24
N ALA A 93 1.94 4.90 5.56
CA ALA A 93 1.68 3.78 4.67
C ALA A 93 2.13 2.47 5.33
N PHE A 94 1.18 1.57 5.56
CA PHE A 94 1.43 0.26 6.17
C PHE A 94 1.38 -0.79 5.07
N PHE A 95 2.44 -1.57 4.98
CA PHE A 95 2.58 -2.63 3.99
C PHE A 95 2.39 -3.98 4.69
N LEU A 96 1.33 -4.68 4.36
CA LEU A 96 0.94 -5.95 4.97
C LEU A 96 1.25 -7.08 3.99
N THR A 97 1.74 -8.20 4.53
CA THR A 97 1.96 -9.43 3.77
C THR A 97 1.13 -10.57 4.37
N ALA A 98 1.01 -11.66 3.65
CA ALA A 98 0.24 -12.82 4.10
C ALA A 98 0.90 -14.11 3.65
N LYS A 99 0.62 -15.18 4.38
CA LYS A 99 1.04 -16.56 4.05
C LYS A 99 -0.18 -17.40 3.74
N GLY A 100 0.03 -18.49 3.02
CA GLY A 100 -0.99 -19.54 2.81
C GLY A 100 -2.12 -19.15 1.87
N TRP A 101 -1.96 -18.09 1.08
CA TRP A 101 -2.90 -17.74 0.03
C TRP A 101 -2.48 -18.39 -1.29
N ASP A 102 -3.45 -18.62 -2.16
CA ASP A 102 -3.20 -19.24 -3.46
C ASP A 102 -2.98 -18.17 -4.53
N ARG A 103 -1.85 -18.29 -5.25
CA ARG A 103 -1.59 -17.44 -6.42
C ARG A 103 -2.54 -17.88 -7.55
N PRO A 104 -3.45 -17.00 -8.01
CA PRO A 104 -4.32 -17.33 -9.13
C PRO A 104 -3.51 -17.48 -10.41
N ALA A 105 -4.00 -18.35 -11.30
CA ALA A 105 -3.38 -18.58 -12.62
C ALA A 105 -3.39 -17.31 -13.48
N SER A 106 -4.41 -16.47 -13.30
CA SER A 106 -4.52 -15.16 -13.95
C SER A 106 -5.20 -14.19 -13.01
N LEU A 107 -4.89 -12.91 -13.17
CA LEU A 107 -5.51 -11.82 -12.40
C LEU A 107 -6.47 -11.06 -13.31
N ASP A 108 -7.66 -10.77 -12.79
CA ASP A 108 -8.68 -10.03 -13.51
C ASP A 108 -8.96 -8.72 -12.79
N ALA A 109 -8.65 -7.61 -13.45
CA ALA A 109 -8.85 -6.27 -12.90
C ALA A 109 -10.24 -5.68 -13.19
N THR A 110 -11.14 -6.38 -13.86
CA THR A 110 -12.45 -5.83 -14.26
C THR A 110 -13.32 -5.44 -13.08
N ALA A 111 -13.19 -6.11 -11.94
CA ALA A 111 -13.91 -5.79 -10.72
C ALA A 111 -13.23 -4.68 -9.88
N SER A 112 -11.99 -4.35 -10.18
CA SER A 112 -11.26 -3.32 -9.45
C SER A 112 -11.74 -1.93 -9.83
N ARG A 113 -11.87 -1.06 -8.84
CA ARG A 113 -12.19 0.37 -9.05
C ARG A 113 -10.95 1.22 -9.29
N SER A 114 -9.80 0.75 -8.85
CA SER A 114 -8.56 1.53 -8.76
C SER A 114 -7.47 1.05 -9.70
N TYR A 115 -7.61 -0.15 -10.27
CA TYR A 115 -6.57 -0.76 -11.11
C TYR A 115 -7.15 -1.28 -12.42
N SER A 116 -6.42 -1.03 -13.52
CA SER A 116 -6.77 -1.50 -14.85
C SER A 116 -6.08 -2.80 -15.22
N ASP A 117 -5.01 -3.15 -14.50
CA ASP A 117 -4.19 -4.31 -14.77
C ASP A 117 -3.39 -4.71 -13.54
N PHE A 118 -3.03 -5.98 -13.43
CA PHE A 118 -2.15 -6.51 -12.41
C PHE A 118 -1.05 -7.33 -13.04
N GLY A 119 0.13 -7.33 -12.41
CA GLY A 119 1.24 -8.14 -12.85
C GLY A 119 2.14 -8.55 -11.69
N TRP A 120 2.98 -9.56 -11.97
CA TRP A 120 3.99 -10.06 -11.05
C TRP A 120 5.35 -9.59 -11.53
N TYR A 121 6.08 -8.91 -10.67
CA TYR A 121 7.35 -8.28 -11.00
C TYR A 121 8.43 -8.70 -10.00
N PRO A 122 9.60 -9.16 -10.49
CA PRO A 122 10.72 -9.45 -9.59
C PRO A 122 11.08 -8.23 -8.74
N LEU A 123 11.37 -8.44 -7.47
CA LEU A 123 11.82 -7.34 -6.58
C LEU A 123 13.08 -6.66 -7.12
N THR A 124 13.88 -7.38 -7.91
CA THR A 124 15.12 -6.88 -8.53
C THR A 124 14.87 -6.12 -9.84
N GLU A 125 13.67 -6.23 -10.41
CA GLU A 125 13.32 -5.64 -11.70
C GLU A 125 11.94 -4.98 -11.65
N LEU A 126 11.80 -3.98 -10.78
CA LEU A 126 10.56 -3.23 -10.66
C LEU A 126 10.32 -2.38 -11.92
N PRO A 127 9.05 -2.21 -12.35
CA PRO A 127 8.76 -1.41 -13.54
C PRO A 127 9.20 0.06 -13.37
N ALA A 128 9.65 0.68 -14.46
CA ALA A 128 10.14 2.05 -14.44
C ALA A 128 9.06 3.07 -14.01
N ASN A 129 7.80 2.77 -14.30
CA ASN A 129 6.66 3.65 -14.05
C ASN A 129 5.92 3.32 -12.74
N MET A 130 6.62 3.01 -11.68
CA MET A 130 6.03 2.90 -10.35
C MET A 130 5.78 4.27 -9.72
N ILE A 131 4.77 4.35 -8.87
CA ILE A 131 4.61 5.47 -7.93
C ILE A 131 5.90 5.57 -7.10
N ASP A 132 6.51 6.75 -7.06
CA ASP A 132 7.87 6.93 -6.52
C ASP A 132 7.97 6.55 -5.04
N ARG A 133 7.04 7.02 -4.20
CA ARG A 133 7.05 6.64 -2.77
C ARG A 133 6.86 5.13 -2.56
N ALA A 134 6.07 4.48 -3.39
CA ALA A 134 5.89 3.03 -3.32
C ALA A 134 7.17 2.30 -3.70
N ARG A 135 7.88 2.77 -4.73
CA ARG A 135 9.18 2.24 -5.11
C ARG A 135 10.19 2.34 -3.97
N VAL A 136 10.25 3.50 -3.31
CA VAL A 136 11.15 3.72 -2.17
C VAL A 136 10.84 2.74 -1.04
N ALA A 137 9.56 2.58 -0.70
CA ALA A 137 9.15 1.64 0.35
C ALA A 137 9.51 0.19 0.00
N VAL A 138 9.19 -0.24 -1.22
CA VAL A 138 9.47 -1.61 -1.68
C VAL A 138 10.98 -1.89 -1.69
N ARG A 139 11.79 -0.95 -2.15
CA ARG A 139 13.25 -1.08 -2.15
C ARG A 139 13.81 -1.18 -0.73
N ASN A 140 13.32 -0.37 0.20
CA ASN A 140 13.72 -0.45 1.60
C ASN A 140 13.31 -1.80 2.22
N TYR A 141 12.11 -2.25 1.94
CA TYR A 141 11.65 -3.56 2.36
C TYR A 141 12.54 -4.68 1.81
N ALA A 142 12.86 -4.64 0.51
CA ALA A 142 13.73 -5.64 -0.13
C ALA A 142 15.15 -5.65 0.46
N ALA A 143 15.63 -4.52 0.96
CA ALA A 143 16.92 -4.39 1.65
C ALA A 143 16.84 -4.82 3.12
N GLY A 144 15.70 -5.27 3.62
CA GLY A 144 15.51 -5.75 4.99
C GLY A 144 15.09 -4.68 5.99
N ALA A 145 14.83 -3.46 5.54
CA ALA A 145 14.34 -2.40 6.43
C ALA A 145 12.85 -2.58 6.73
N ARG A 146 12.46 -2.33 7.97
CA ARG A 146 11.06 -2.37 8.40
C ARG A 146 10.37 -1.02 8.37
N PHE A 147 11.17 0.04 8.20
CA PHE A 147 10.69 1.41 8.26
C PHE A 147 11.45 2.27 7.27
N SER A 148 10.75 3.21 6.64
CA SER A 148 11.35 4.22 5.76
C SER A 148 10.61 5.55 5.91
N THR A 149 11.27 6.60 5.48
CA THR A 149 10.74 7.97 5.43
C THR A 149 10.77 8.46 3.98
N TYR A 150 9.71 9.14 3.58
CA TYR A 150 9.63 9.72 2.24
C TYR A 150 9.20 11.19 2.32
N PRO A 151 9.81 12.08 1.54
CA PRO A 151 11.08 11.87 0.85
C PRO A 151 12.22 11.63 1.85
N ALA A 152 13.31 10.99 1.41
CA ALA A 152 14.44 10.75 2.29
C ALA A 152 15.12 12.08 2.65
N PHE A 153 15.30 12.33 3.95
CA PHE A 153 16.01 13.51 4.39
C PHE A 153 17.52 13.36 4.17
N GLY A 154 18.16 14.42 3.71
CA GLY A 154 19.62 14.48 3.56
C GLY A 154 20.16 14.01 2.22
N MET A 155 19.30 13.87 1.25
CA MET A 155 19.74 13.63 -0.13
C MET A 155 19.64 14.86 -1.00
#